data_3913d0182788e02de0ab856722a95a3f
#
_entry.id   3913d0182788e02de0ab856722a95a3f
#
_cell.length_a   1.000
_cell.length_b   1.000
_cell.length_c   1.000
_cell.angle_alpha   90.00
_cell.angle_beta   90.00
_cell.angle_gamma   90.00
#
_symmetry.space_group_name_H-M   'P 1'
#
loop_
_entity.id
_entity.type
_entity.pdbx_description
1 polymer ?
#
loop_
_entity_poly.entity_id
_entity_poly.type
_entity_poly.pdbx_seq_one_letter_code
_entity_poly.pdbx_strand_id
1 'polypeptide(L)'
;AGSQTEFRRVDVDLVLAFARVAHAAKVTRFVVVTSVGADAAAKNFYLRTKGELEAALPAIGFQSLDIIQPGPLIGWRREMRPKDLALSVFMPIGNLALIGKREVYRGIAAKTVARAMLGATRTGRRGTYRYTYQGIQQLAQIPPKPEFRNG
;
A
#
# COMPACT_ATOMS: atom_id res chain seq x y z
N ALA A 1 18.57 -1.47 -13.75
CA ALA A 1 17.99 -2.58 -12.98
C ALA A 1 18.61 -2.56 -11.60
N GLY A 2 17.88 -2.09 -10.62
CA GLY A 2 18.33 -2.09 -9.23
C GLY A 2 18.48 -3.53 -8.73
N SER A 3 19.50 -3.78 -7.91
CA SER A 3 19.68 -5.08 -7.26
C SER A 3 18.54 -5.33 -6.26
N GLN A 4 18.30 -6.58 -5.87
CA GLN A 4 17.36 -6.92 -4.81
C GLN A 4 17.68 -6.19 -3.50
N THR A 5 18.97 -6.01 -3.21
CA THR A 5 19.44 -5.24 -2.06
C THR A 5 18.99 -3.78 -2.13
N GLU A 6 19.11 -3.14 -3.28
CA GLU A 6 18.70 -1.75 -3.47
C GLU A 6 17.17 -1.61 -3.37
N PHE A 7 16.41 -2.54 -3.95
CA PHE A 7 14.96 -2.58 -3.80
C PHE A 7 14.55 -2.68 -2.33
N ARG A 8 15.15 -3.62 -1.58
CA ARG A 8 14.86 -3.78 -0.15
C ARG A 8 15.22 -2.53 0.65
N ARG A 9 16.36 -1.92 0.33
CA ARG A 9 16.78 -0.67 0.98
C ARG A 9 15.74 0.43 0.82
N VAL A 10 15.19 0.61 -0.38
CA VAL A 10 14.17 1.66 -0.65
C VAL A 10 12.82 1.29 -0.06
N ASP A 11 12.36 0.06 -0.28
CA ASP A 11 11.00 -0.37 0.02
C ASP A 11 10.78 -0.83 1.48
N VAL A 12 11.85 -1.10 2.23
CA VAL A 12 11.78 -1.47 3.64
C VAL A 12 12.56 -0.49 4.51
N ASP A 13 13.87 -0.39 4.30
CA ASP A 13 14.73 0.29 5.28
C ASP A 13 14.44 1.80 5.34
N LEU A 14 14.30 2.46 4.19
CA LEU A 14 13.95 3.89 4.13
C LEU A 14 12.52 4.15 4.64
N VAL A 15 11.57 3.29 4.33
CA VAL A 15 10.19 3.43 4.83
C VAL A 15 10.15 3.30 6.35
N LEU A 16 10.85 2.33 6.92
CA LEU A 16 10.95 2.14 8.37
C LEU A 16 11.68 3.31 9.03
N ALA A 17 12.76 3.82 8.42
CA ALA A 17 13.48 4.97 8.93
C ALA A 17 12.57 6.21 8.96
N PHE A 18 11.85 6.49 7.88
CA PHE A 18 10.88 7.57 7.80
C PHE A 18 9.76 7.41 8.85
N ALA A 19 9.21 6.20 8.99
CA ALA A 19 8.16 5.92 9.97
C ALA A 19 8.63 6.17 11.41
N ARG A 20 9.88 5.78 11.76
CA ARG A 20 10.46 6.07 13.09
C ARG A 20 10.61 7.56 13.33
N VAL A 21 11.11 8.32 12.35
CA VAL A 21 11.24 9.79 12.45
C VAL A 21 9.86 10.44 12.62
N ALA A 22 8.87 10.03 11.84
CA ALA A 22 7.50 10.52 11.96
C ALA A 22 6.92 10.25 13.36
N HIS A 23 7.11 9.03 13.88
CA HIS A 23 6.66 8.66 15.22
C HIS A 23 7.36 9.48 16.32
N ALA A 24 8.68 9.67 16.20
CA ALA A 24 9.44 10.52 17.13
C ALA A 24 8.94 11.98 17.10
N ALA A 25 8.51 12.46 15.94
CA ALA A 25 7.86 13.77 15.76
C ALA A 25 6.39 13.81 16.23
N LYS A 26 5.92 12.78 16.98
CA LYS A 26 4.56 12.69 17.53
C LYS A 26 3.45 12.56 16.49
N VAL A 27 3.77 12.12 15.27
CA VAL A 27 2.75 11.71 14.31
C VAL A 27 2.04 10.47 14.86
N THR A 28 0.72 10.53 14.95
CA THR A 28 -0.08 9.47 15.58
C THR A 28 -0.66 8.48 14.56
N ARG A 29 -0.70 8.87 13.28
CA ARG A 29 -1.27 8.06 12.19
C ARG A 29 -0.27 7.87 11.08
N PHE A 30 -0.16 6.64 10.59
CA PHE A 30 0.71 6.29 9.48
C PHE A 30 -0.07 5.48 8.45
N VAL A 31 0.00 5.89 7.20
CA VAL A 31 -0.63 5.19 6.08
C VAL A 31 0.47 4.77 5.11
N VAL A 32 0.49 3.50 4.75
CA VAL A 32 1.50 2.95 3.84
C VAL A 32 0.84 2.13 2.74
N VAL A 33 1.42 2.17 1.56
CA VAL A 33 1.02 1.32 0.43
C VAL A 33 2.01 0.18 0.31
N THR A 34 1.50 -1.04 0.29
CA THR A 34 2.27 -2.26 0.07
C THR A 34 1.75 -3.00 -1.17
N SER A 35 1.35 -4.23 -1.06
CA SER A 35 0.78 -5.01 -2.15
C SER A 35 -0.11 -6.10 -1.61
N VAL A 36 -1.18 -6.41 -2.32
CA VAL A 36 -1.94 -7.64 -2.06
C VAL A 36 -1.02 -8.85 -2.16
N GLY A 37 -1.16 -9.80 -1.24
CA GLY A 37 -0.30 -10.97 -1.16
C GLY A 37 1.05 -10.73 -0.47
N ALA A 38 1.29 -9.54 0.10
CA ALA A 38 2.46 -9.27 0.93
C ALA A 38 2.53 -10.27 2.11
N ASP A 39 3.64 -11.01 2.17
CA ASP A 39 3.88 -12.03 3.20
C ASP A 39 5.39 -12.22 3.38
N ALA A 40 5.89 -12.06 4.60
CA ALA A 40 7.30 -12.23 4.93
C ALA A 40 7.85 -13.64 4.63
N ALA A 41 6.97 -14.65 4.55
CA ALA A 41 7.30 -16.03 4.18
C ALA A 41 7.15 -16.31 2.67
N ALA A 42 6.75 -15.32 1.85
CA ALA A 42 6.52 -15.54 0.42
C ALA A 42 7.81 -15.96 -0.31
N LYS A 43 7.70 -16.92 -1.23
CA LYS A 43 8.80 -17.31 -2.12
C LYS A 43 9.18 -16.18 -3.09
N ASN A 44 8.19 -15.41 -3.53
CA ASN A 44 8.40 -14.27 -4.40
C ASN A 44 9.11 -13.15 -3.63
N PHE A 45 10.24 -12.67 -4.14
CA PHE A 45 11.05 -11.64 -3.51
C PHE A 45 10.27 -10.35 -3.23
N TYR A 46 9.49 -9.86 -4.20
CA TYR A 46 8.71 -8.63 -4.06
C TYR A 46 7.68 -8.73 -2.92
N LEU A 47 6.87 -9.81 -2.93
CA LEU A 47 5.85 -10.04 -1.92
C LEU A 47 6.45 -10.25 -0.53
N ARG A 48 7.59 -10.96 -0.46
CA ARG A 48 8.34 -11.13 0.78
C ARG A 48 8.84 -9.79 1.33
N THR A 49 9.44 -8.95 0.49
CA THR A 49 9.93 -7.63 0.90
C THR A 49 8.79 -6.75 1.41
N LYS A 50 7.64 -6.75 0.75
CA LYS A 50 6.45 -6.02 1.24
C LYS A 50 5.92 -6.60 2.54
N GLY A 51 5.96 -7.93 2.71
CA GLY A 51 5.58 -8.61 3.94
C GLY A 51 6.51 -8.29 5.11
N GLU A 52 7.82 -8.23 4.87
CA GLU A 52 8.81 -7.82 5.89
C GLU A 52 8.51 -6.40 6.40
N LEU A 53 8.20 -5.46 5.51
CA LEU A 53 7.78 -4.12 5.88
C LEU A 53 6.53 -4.14 6.77
N GLU A 54 5.49 -4.86 6.36
CA GLU A 54 4.23 -4.96 7.10
C GLU A 54 4.38 -5.62 8.48
N ALA A 55 5.31 -6.57 8.60
CA ALA A 55 5.61 -7.22 9.88
C ALA A 55 6.35 -6.28 10.84
N ALA A 56 7.21 -5.40 10.33
CA ALA A 56 8.03 -4.51 11.14
C ALA A 56 7.30 -3.23 11.59
N LEU A 57 6.39 -2.70 10.80
CA LEU A 57 5.73 -1.40 11.07
C LEU A 57 4.96 -1.34 12.39
N PRO A 58 4.20 -2.37 12.84
CA PRO A 58 3.44 -2.31 14.09
C PRO A 58 4.30 -2.05 15.33
N ALA A 59 5.55 -2.53 15.34
CA ALA A 59 6.47 -2.34 16.44
C ALA A 59 6.89 -0.87 16.67
N ILE A 60 6.64 0.02 15.70
CA ILE A 60 6.94 1.46 15.84
C ILE A 60 5.95 2.13 16.81
N GLY A 61 4.70 1.65 16.90
CA GLY A 61 3.75 2.06 17.93
C GLY A 61 2.85 3.24 17.54
N PHE A 62 2.53 3.45 16.26
CA PHE A 62 1.52 4.44 15.87
C PHE A 62 0.15 4.14 16.49
N GLN A 63 -0.61 5.16 16.85
CA GLN A 63 -1.99 4.97 17.32
C GLN A 63 -2.88 4.39 16.22
N SER A 64 -2.63 4.74 14.96
CA SER A 64 -3.30 4.19 13.78
C SER A 64 -2.25 3.88 12.72
N LEU A 65 -2.21 2.63 12.28
CA LEU A 65 -1.40 2.16 11.16
C LEU A 65 -2.34 1.55 10.11
N ASP A 66 -2.43 2.21 8.98
CA ASP A 66 -3.30 1.80 7.88
C ASP A 66 -2.45 1.31 6.70
N ILE A 67 -2.54 0.03 6.39
CA ILE A 67 -1.78 -0.65 5.33
C ILE A 67 -2.69 -0.87 4.14
N ILE A 68 -2.42 -0.19 3.05
CA ILE A 68 -3.18 -0.26 1.81
C ILE A 68 -2.50 -1.30 0.91
N GLN A 69 -3.20 -2.39 0.63
CA GLN A 69 -2.71 -3.53 -0.17
C GLN A 69 -3.43 -3.57 -1.52
N PRO A 70 -3.08 -2.70 -2.49
CA PRO A 70 -3.71 -2.73 -3.80
C PRO A 70 -3.28 -3.97 -4.59
N GLY A 71 -4.15 -4.41 -5.49
CA GLY A 71 -3.79 -5.25 -6.63
C GLY A 71 -3.00 -4.45 -7.67
N PRO A 72 -2.88 -4.96 -8.91
CA PRO A 72 -2.20 -4.25 -9.99
C PRO A 72 -2.76 -2.84 -10.17
N LEU A 73 -1.88 -1.83 -10.17
CA LEU A 73 -2.29 -0.47 -10.41
C LEU A 73 -2.62 -0.26 -11.88
N ILE A 74 -3.87 0.13 -12.15
CA ILE A 74 -4.32 0.56 -13.47
C ILE A 74 -4.18 2.08 -13.54
N GLY A 75 -3.42 2.57 -14.50
CA GLY A 75 -3.26 4.00 -14.71
C GLY A 75 -2.40 4.27 -15.93
N TRP A 76 -2.54 5.48 -16.45
CA TRP A 76 -1.81 5.94 -17.60
C TRP A 76 -0.33 6.10 -17.26
N ARG A 77 0.50 5.08 -17.52
CA ARG A 77 1.94 5.22 -17.58
C ARG A 77 2.32 5.58 -19.00
N ARG A 78 2.74 6.79 -19.22
CA ARG A 78 3.19 7.31 -20.50
C ARG A 78 4.49 6.64 -21.01
N GLU A 79 5.18 5.91 -20.12
CA GLU A 79 6.39 5.16 -20.45
C GLU A 79 6.41 3.84 -19.67
N MET A 80 5.85 2.80 -20.24
CA MET A 80 6.15 1.44 -19.81
C MET A 80 7.41 0.98 -20.52
N ARG A 81 8.54 0.99 -19.84
CA ARG A 81 9.70 0.23 -20.29
C ARG A 81 9.41 -1.25 -20.03
N PRO A 82 9.50 -2.14 -21.05
CA PRO A 82 9.14 -3.56 -20.91
C PRO A 82 10.06 -4.36 -20.00
N LYS A 83 10.96 -3.71 -19.28
CA LYS A 83 11.99 -4.32 -18.40
C LYS A 83 11.70 -4.15 -16.90
N ASP A 84 10.61 -3.51 -16.51
CA ASP A 84 10.35 -3.28 -15.10
C ASP A 84 9.76 -4.52 -14.43
N LEU A 85 10.46 -4.98 -13.41
CA LEU A 85 10.24 -6.19 -12.61
C LEU A 85 8.81 -6.30 -12.04
N ALA A 86 8.10 -5.18 -11.90
CA ALA A 86 6.71 -5.14 -11.46
C ALA A 86 5.76 -5.87 -12.42
N LEU A 87 6.08 -5.88 -13.73
CA LEU A 87 5.25 -6.53 -14.74
C LEU A 87 5.36 -8.06 -14.68
N SER A 88 6.55 -8.59 -14.35
CA SER A 88 6.79 -10.03 -14.27
C SER A 88 6.09 -10.70 -13.07
N VAL A 89 5.77 -9.93 -12.03
CA VAL A 89 5.08 -10.44 -10.83
C VAL A 89 3.56 -10.52 -11.05
N PHE A 90 3.02 -9.68 -11.92
CA PHE A 90 1.56 -9.59 -12.16
C PHE A 90 1.09 -10.32 -13.44
N MET A 91 2.00 -10.71 -14.33
CA MET A 91 1.66 -11.38 -15.60
C MET A 91 0.95 -12.75 -15.47
N PRO A 92 1.21 -13.61 -14.46
CA PRO A 92 0.51 -14.89 -14.37
C PRO A 92 -0.98 -14.78 -13.98
N ILE A 93 -1.43 -13.60 -13.55
CA ILE A 93 -2.78 -13.40 -13.00
C ILE A 93 -3.77 -12.92 -14.07
N GLY A 94 -3.29 -12.60 -15.28
CA GLY A 94 -4.03 -11.90 -16.31
C GLY A 94 -5.22 -12.63 -16.95
N ASN A 95 -5.48 -13.91 -16.63
CA ASN A 95 -6.51 -14.70 -17.32
C ASN A 95 -7.49 -15.46 -16.39
N LEU A 96 -7.54 -15.14 -15.10
CA LEU A 96 -8.50 -15.80 -14.22
C LEU A 96 -9.64 -14.85 -13.87
N ALA A 97 -10.88 -15.31 -14.07
CA ALA A 97 -12.08 -14.65 -13.59
C ALA A 97 -11.94 -14.31 -12.10
N LEU A 98 -11.67 -13.01 -11.80
CA LEU A 98 -11.41 -12.51 -10.45
C LEU A 98 -12.74 -12.27 -9.74
N ILE A 99 -13.42 -13.34 -9.31
CA ILE A 99 -14.70 -13.32 -8.61
C ILE A 99 -14.50 -13.95 -7.22
N GLY A 100 -15.20 -13.45 -6.22
CA GLY A 100 -15.14 -13.98 -4.85
C GLY A 100 -13.79 -13.73 -4.17
N LYS A 101 -13.19 -14.75 -3.59
CA LYS A 101 -11.91 -14.64 -2.85
C LYS A 101 -10.74 -14.07 -3.68
N ARG A 102 -10.85 -14.04 -5.01
CA ARG A 102 -9.84 -13.49 -5.93
C ARG A 102 -10.05 -12.02 -6.27
N GLU A 103 -11.13 -11.42 -5.82
CA GLU A 103 -11.43 -10.00 -6.03
C GLU A 103 -10.32 -9.08 -5.50
N VAL A 104 -9.60 -9.51 -4.47
CA VAL A 104 -8.48 -8.78 -3.87
C VAL A 104 -7.37 -8.45 -4.88
N TYR A 105 -7.24 -9.24 -5.95
CA TYR A 105 -6.24 -9.06 -7.02
C TYR A 105 -6.74 -8.21 -8.18
N ARG A 106 -7.96 -7.65 -8.10
CA ARG A 106 -8.46 -6.74 -9.15
C ARG A 106 -7.56 -5.52 -9.31
N GLY A 107 -7.38 -5.12 -10.54
CA GLY A 107 -6.69 -3.88 -10.86
C GLY A 107 -7.42 -2.67 -10.28
N ILE A 108 -6.67 -1.71 -9.78
CA ILE A 108 -7.21 -0.51 -9.14
C ILE A 108 -6.49 0.74 -9.67
N ALA A 109 -7.24 1.82 -9.88
CA ALA A 109 -6.65 3.06 -10.35
C ALA A 109 -5.80 3.72 -9.24
N ALA A 110 -4.63 4.23 -9.59
CA ALA A 110 -3.74 4.93 -8.65
C ALA A 110 -4.46 6.09 -7.92
N LYS A 111 -5.35 6.80 -8.63
CA LYS A 111 -6.19 7.85 -8.05
C LYS A 111 -7.10 7.32 -6.93
N THR A 112 -7.64 6.11 -7.08
CA THR A 112 -8.46 5.46 -6.05
C THR A 112 -7.63 5.11 -4.83
N VAL A 113 -6.41 4.59 -5.03
CA VAL A 113 -5.47 4.32 -3.93
C VAL A 113 -5.13 5.61 -3.18
N ALA A 114 -4.81 6.70 -3.88
CA ALA A 114 -4.53 7.99 -3.27
C ALA A 114 -5.72 8.52 -2.44
N ARG A 115 -6.95 8.41 -2.96
CA ARG A 115 -8.16 8.76 -2.21
C ARG A 115 -8.35 7.89 -0.98
N ALA A 116 -8.09 6.59 -1.09
CA ALA A 116 -8.18 5.67 0.03
C ALA A 116 -7.16 6.01 1.14
N MET A 117 -5.93 6.37 0.78
CA MET A 117 -4.95 6.84 1.75
C MET A 117 -5.46 8.07 2.54
N LEU A 118 -6.02 9.05 1.83
CA LEU A 118 -6.64 10.21 2.48
C LEU A 118 -7.85 9.81 3.32
N GLY A 119 -8.68 8.88 2.83
CA GLY A 119 -9.83 8.35 3.58
C GLY A 119 -9.40 7.66 4.87
N ALA A 120 -8.34 6.85 4.83
CA ALA A 120 -7.80 6.16 6.00
C ALA A 120 -7.43 7.14 7.13
N THR A 121 -6.85 8.29 6.80
CA THR A 121 -6.52 9.31 7.83
C THR A 121 -7.75 9.88 8.54
N ARG A 122 -8.94 9.69 8.01
CA ARG A 122 -10.20 10.27 8.51
C ARG A 122 -11.07 9.28 9.26
N THR A 123 -10.73 8.00 9.28
CA THR A 123 -11.56 6.96 9.92
C THR A 123 -11.70 7.11 11.43
N GLY A 124 -10.82 7.83 12.09
CA GLY A 124 -10.80 7.95 13.56
C GLY A 124 -10.38 6.67 14.30
N ARG A 125 -10.13 5.57 13.60
CA ARG A 125 -9.80 4.27 14.18
C ARG A 125 -8.42 4.27 14.82
N ARG A 126 -8.24 3.41 15.83
CA ARG A 126 -6.95 3.13 16.47
C ARG A 126 -6.61 1.66 16.26
N GLY A 127 -5.34 1.36 16.04
CA GLY A 127 -4.85 0.01 15.79
C GLY A 127 -4.27 -0.16 14.40
N THR A 128 -3.94 -1.39 14.03
CA THR A 128 -3.38 -1.73 12.71
C THR A 128 -4.44 -2.36 11.82
N TYR A 129 -4.65 -1.80 10.65
CA TYR A 129 -5.64 -2.25 9.67
C TYR A 129 -4.99 -2.51 8.33
N ARG A 130 -5.48 -3.54 7.62
CA ARG A 130 -5.09 -3.87 6.26
C ARG A 130 -6.30 -3.79 5.35
N TYR A 131 -6.14 -3.14 4.20
CA TYR A 131 -7.21 -2.91 3.24
C TYR A 131 -6.83 -3.45 1.88
N THR A 132 -7.58 -4.43 1.40
CA THR A 132 -7.53 -4.94 0.04
C THR A 132 -8.58 -4.25 -0.83
N TYR A 133 -8.85 -4.74 -2.03
CA TYR A 133 -9.68 -4.10 -3.05
C TYR A 133 -10.96 -3.44 -2.51
N GLN A 134 -11.82 -4.19 -1.81
CA GLN A 134 -13.08 -3.63 -1.29
C GLN A 134 -12.85 -2.55 -0.24
N GLY A 135 -11.95 -2.78 0.70
CA GLY A 135 -11.61 -1.81 1.74
C GLY A 135 -11.03 -0.52 1.15
N ILE A 136 -10.20 -0.63 0.10
CA ILE A 136 -9.66 0.51 -0.62
C ILE A 136 -10.79 1.31 -1.30
N GLN A 137 -11.74 0.63 -1.95
CA GLN A 137 -12.89 1.28 -2.57
C GLN A 137 -13.74 2.03 -1.54
N GLN A 138 -13.99 1.42 -0.38
CA GLN A 138 -14.75 2.05 0.71
C GLN A 138 -14.02 3.29 1.26
N LEU A 139 -12.73 3.18 1.55
CA LEU A 139 -11.93 4.32 2.03
C LEU A 139 -11.89 5.46 1.02
N ALA A 140 -11.82 5.15 -0.27
CA ALA A 140 -11.79 6.16 -1.34
C ALA A 140 -13.08 6.98 -1.46
N GLN A 141 -14.19 6.50 -0.88
CA GLN A 141 -15.48 7.18 -0.85
C GLN A 141 -15.64 8.11 0.36
N ILE A 142 -14.74 8.06 1.34
CA ILE A 142 -14.79 8.96 2.49
C ILE A 142 -14.53 10.39 2.01
N PRO A 143 -15.52 11.32 2.19
CA PRO A 143 -15.41 12.66 1.66
C PRO A 143 -14.20 13.41 2.26
N PRO A 144 -13.63 14.37 1.53
CA PRO A 144 -12.65 15.29 2.10
C PRO A 144 -13.31 16.05 3.27
N LYS A 145 -12.48 16.31 4.30
CA LYS A 145 -12.93 17.21 5.37
C LYS A 145 -13.28 18.56 4.72
N PRO A 146 -14.43 19.16 5.05
CA PRO A 146 -14.75 20.47 4.52
C PRO A 146 -13.58 21.41 4.84
N GLU A 147 -13.01 22.02 3.81
CA GLU A 147 -12.04 23.08 4.01
C GLU A 147 -12.74 24.19 4.79
N PHE A 148 -12.16 24.60 5.92
CA PHE A 148 -12.57 25.85 6.53
C PHE A 148 -12.34 26.93 5.49
N ARG A 149 -13.42 27.40 4.86
CA ARG A 149 -13.38 28.68 4.15
C ARG A 149 -13.05 29.71 5.23
N ASN A 150 -11.80 30.15 5.26
CA ASN A 150 -11.45 31.34 5.98
C ASN A 150 -12.26 32.48 5.34
N GLY A 151 -13.26 32.95 6.08
CA GLY A 151 -14.00 34.15 5.76
C GLY A 151 -13.13 35.39 6.00
#